data_b3f53346d2fd28314fe76b5bdce6280b
#
_entry.id   b3f53346d2fd28314fe76b5bdce6280b
#
_cell.length_a   1.000
_cell.length_b   1.000
_cell.length_c   1.000
_cell.angle_alpha   90.00
_cell.angle_beta   90.00
_cell.angle_gamma   90.00
#
_symmetry.space_group_name_H-M   'P 1'
#
loop_
_entity.id
_entity.type
_entity.pdbx_description
1 polymer ?
#
loop_
_entity_poly.entity_id
_entity_poly.type
_entity_poly.pdbx_seq_one_letter_code
_entity_poly.pdbx_strand_id
1 'polypeptide(L)'
;MCTLVTRFRDLVFRNPISNAAGVMGCYTEELDQIFRSHSGTMVTKSATLCSRKGNNWPAYWENSQISVNSMGLPNNGVEYYIDYIRQLPKGKQCFLSIANIDNDDTGAIMQYVNELDYIKYVA
;
A
#
# COMPACT_ATOMS: atom_id res chain seq x y z
N MET A 1 24.80 -2.03 -21.23
CA MET A 1 23.66 -2.60 -20.49
C MET A 1 22.78 -1.46 -20.02
N CYS A 2 21.53 -1.39 -20.42
CA CYS A 2 20.62 -0.34 -19.95
C CYS A 2 20.20 -0.70 -18.51
N THR A 3 20.46 0.18 -17.56
CA THR A 3 20.03 -0.01 -16.18
C THR A 3 18.69 0.67 -15.99
N LEU A 4 17.70 -0.03 -15.40
CA LEU A 4 16.38 0.51 -15.07
C LEU A 4 16.36 1.18 -13.69
N VAL A 5 17.53 1.41 -13.09
CA VAL A 5 17.63 2.05 -11.77
C VAL A 5 16.96 3.42 -11.79
N THR A 6 16.03 3.62 -10.87
CA THR A 6 15.21 4.82 -10.75
C THR A 6 15.44 5.47 -9.39
N ARG A 7 15.40 6.79 -9.35
CA ARG A 7 15.56 7.58 -8.12
C ARG A 7 14.31 8.40 -7.85
N PHE A 8 13.90 8.43 -6.60
CA PHE A 8 12.90 9.33 -6.08
C PHE A 8 13.39 9.90 -4.75
N ARG A 9 13.73 11.19 -4.74
CA ARG A 9 14.41 11.86 -3.63
C ARG A 9 15.70 11.09 -3.25
N ASP A 10 15.84 10.68 -2.00
CA ASP A 10 16.97 9.89 -1.46
C ASP A 10 16.78 8.36 -1.66
N LEU A 11 15.62 7.93 -2.16
CA LEU A 11 15.35 6.53 -2.44
C LEU A 11 15.88 6.12 -3.81
N VAL A 12 16.44 4.91 -3.86
CA VAL A 12 16.94 4.29 -5.09
C VAL A 12 16.24 2.95 -5.29
N PHE A 13 15.60 2.80 -6.44
CA PHE A 13 14.90 1.58 -6.82
C PHE A 13 15.65 0.88 -7.94
N ARG A 14 15.67 -0.45 -7.91
CA ARG A 14 16.30 -1.25 -8.99
C ARG A 14 15.60 -1.11 -10.35
N ASN A 15 14.33 -0.71 -10.36
CA ASN A 15 13.55 -0.36 -11.55
C ASN A 15 12.31 0.47 -11.13
N PRO A 16 11.60 1.11 -12.09
CA PRO A 16 10.45 1.98 -11.81
C PRO A 16 9.12 1.23 -11.59
N ILE A 17 9.12 -0.09 -11.60
CA ILE A 17 7.87 -0.88 -11.53
C ILE A 17 7.46 -1.06 -10.08
N SER A 18 6.18 -0.79 -9.80
CA SER A 18 5.51 -1.02 -8.52
C SER A 18 4.10 -1.56 -8.76
N ASN A 19 3.51 -2.18 -7.74
CA ASN A 19 2.07 -2.38 -7.72
C ASN A 19 1.37 -1.04 -7.43
N ALA A 20 0.06 -0.97 -7.69
CA ALA A 20 -0.80 0.09 -7.19
C ALA A 20 -1.42 -0.30 -5.84
N ALA A 21 -1.83 0.69 -5.06
CA ALA A 21 -2.57 0.51 -3.80
C ALA A 21 -4.01 0.05 -4.07
N GLY A 22 -4.18 -1.12 -4.65
CA GLY A 22 -5.45 -1.62 -5.19
C GLY A 22 -5.84 -3.00 -4.67
N VAL A 23 -6.18 -3.87 -5.60
CA VAL A 23 -6.69 -5.22 -5.33
C VAL A 23 -5.67 -6.07 -4.59
N MET A 24 -4.40 -6.04 -5.02
CA MET A 24 -3.30 -6.74 -4.34
C MET A 24 -2.71 -5.86 -3.24
N GLY A 25 -2.29 -6.47 -2.15
CA GLY A 25 -1.64 -5.80 -1.02
C GLY A 25 -2.58 -5.51 0.15
N CYS A 26 -3.74 -6.17 0.20
CA CYS A 26 -4.65 -6.10 1.34
C CYS A 26 -4.18 -6.98 2.51
N TYR A 27 -3.63 -8.15 2.21
CA TYR A 27 -3.15 -9.13 3.18
C TYR A 27 -1.64 -9.34 3.10
N THR A 28 -1.04 -9.79 4.19
CA THR A 28 0.41 -10.01 4.29
C THR A 28 0.92 -11.00 3.24
N GLU A 29 0.14 -12.02 2.91
CA GLU A 29 0.50 -13.02 1.90
C GLU A 29 0.62 -12.42 0.50
N GLU A 30 -0.27 -11.47 0.16
CA GLU A 30 -0.22 -10.73 -1.11
C GLU A 30 0.98 -9.77 -1.13
N LEU A 31 1.21 -9.06 -0.03
CA LEU A 31 2.37 -8.18 0.12
C LEU A 31 3.68 -8.95 0.01
N ASP A 32 3.76 -10.15 0.57
CA ASP A 32 4.90 -11.04 0.46
C ASP A 32 5.17 -11.48 -1.00
N GLN A 33 4.12 -11.76 -1.77
CA GLN A 33 4.26 -12.07 -3.20
C GLN A 33 4.83 -10.87 -3.97
N ILE A 34 4.34 -9.66 -3.70
CA ILE A 34 4.87 -8.43 -4.28
C ILE A 34 6.32 -8.19 -3.84
N PHE A 35 6.63 -8.42 -2.56
CA PHE A 35 7.98 -8.28 -2.04
C PHE A 35 8.97 -9.20 -2.77
N ARG A 36 8.60 -10.46 -3.03
CA ARG A 36 9.42 -11.45 -3.75
C ARG A 36 9.47 -11.24 -5.25
N SER A 37 8.58 -10.42 -5.80
CA SER A 37 8.54 -10.14 -7.25
C SER A 37 9.75 -9.33 -7.73
N HIS A 38 9.87 -9.14 -9.04
CA HIS A 38 10.91 -8.29 -9.65
C HIS A 38 10.58 -6.78 -9.61
N SER A 39 9.47 -6.35 -8.98
CA SER A 39 9.17 -4.92 -8.83
C SER A 39 10.27 -4.19 -8.06
N GLY A 40 10.53 -2.93 -8.40
CA GLY A 40 11.55 -2.11 -7.75
C GLY A 40 11.13 -1.65 -6.35
N THR A 41 9.85 -1.48 -6.15
CA THR A 41 9.22 -1.10 -4.88
C THR A 41 7.84 -1.76 -4.75
N MET A 42 7.18 -1.52 -3.65
CA MET A 42 5.83 -1.98 -3.37
C MET A 42 5.02 -0.93 -2.63
N VAL A 43 3.70 -1.03 -2.71
CA VAL A 43 2.75 -0.15 -2.02
C VAL A 43 1.72 -1.01 -1.30
N THR A 44 1.37 -0.67 -0.07
CA THR A 44 0.31 -1.35 0.68
C THR A 44 -1.07 -1.02 0.11
N LYS A 45 -2.08 -1.77 0.50
CA LYS A 45 -3.48 -1.32 0.36
C LYS A 45 -3.65 0.02 1.06
N SER A 46 -4.45 0.91 0.45
CA SER A 46 -4.78 2.19 1.08
C SER A 46 -5.48 1.93 2.42
N ALA A 47 -4.84 2.35 3.49
CA ALA A 47 -5.26 2.13 4.87
C ALA A 47 -6.08 3.32 5.38
N THR A 48 -7.12 3.03 6.11
CA THR A 48 -7.81 3.98 6.99
C THR A 48 -7.30 3.82 8.42
N LEU A 49 -7.62 4.75 9.31
CA LEU A 49 -7.21 4.67 10.72
C LEU A 49 -7.63 3.33 11.32
N CYS A 50 -8.90 2.98 11.21
CA CYS A 50 -9.44 1.68 11.63
C CYS A 50 -9.65 0.76 10.42
N SER A 51 -9.71 -0.57 10.66
CA SER A 51 -10.04 -1.54 9.62
C SER A 51 -11.45 -1.33 9.06
N ARG A 52 -11.63 -1.63 7.76
CA ARG A 52 -12.90 -1.52 7.06
C ARG A 52 -13.24 -2.80 6.32
N LYS A 53 -14.47 -3.27 6.51
CA LYS A 53 -14.98 -4.44 5.78
C LYS A 53 -15.29 -4.12 4.30
N GLY A 54 -15.51 -2.85 3.97
CA GLY A 54 -16.02 -2.43 2.67
C GLY A 54 -17.53 -2.58 2.54
N ASN A 55 -18.03 -2.44 1.32
CA ASN A 55 -19.44 -2.51 1.00
C ASN A 55 -19.96 -3.95 0.96
N ASN A 56 -21.27 -4.13 1.15
CA ASN A 56 -21.93 -5.41 0.97
C ASN A 56 -21.93 -5.84 -0.50
N TRP A 57 -21.89 -7.14 -0.75
CA TRP A 57 -22.04 -7.70 -2.09
C TRP A 57 -23.46 -7.53 -2.63
N PRO A 58 -23.60 -7.31 -3.97
CA PRO A 58 -22.56 -7.30 -4.99
C PRO A 58 -21.79 -5.95 -5.02
N ALA A 59 -20.47 -6.01 -4.92
CA ALA A 59 -19.57 -4.83 -4.94
C ALA A 59 -18.59 -4.85 -6.12
N TYR A 60 -18.63 -5.88 -6.97
CA TYR A 60 -17.78 -6.03 -8.15
C TYR A 60 -18.54 -6.73 -9.28
N TRP A 61 -18.31 -6.25 -10.50
CA TRP A 61 -18.82 -6.88 -11.72
C TRP A 61 -17.83 -6.69 -12.86
N GLU A 62 -17.66 -7.70 -13.72
CA GLU A 62 -16.82 -7.63 -14.90
C GLU A 62 -17.36 -8.41 -16.08
N ASN A 63 -16.92 -8.05 -17.26
CA ASN A 63 -17.01 -8.84 -18.48
C ASN A 63 -15.67 -8.77 -19.25
N SER A 64 -15.62 -9.28 -20.48
CA SER A 64 -14.40 -9.30 -21.30
C SER A 64 -13.82 -7.93 -21.66
N GLN A 65 -14.53 -6.83 -21.43
CA GLN A 65 -14.17 -5.50 -21.87
C GLN A 65 -14.03 -4.50 -20.72
N ILE A 66 -14.85 -4.61 -19.69
CA ILE A 66 -14.92 -3.65 -18.59
C ILE A 66 -15.09 -4.35 -17.23
N SER A 67 -14.63 -3.68 -16.20
CA SER A 67 -14.99 -3.99 -14.81
C SER A 67 -15.51 -2.74 -14.11
N VAL A 68 -16.46 -2.94 -13.20
CA VAL A 68 -17.02 -1.88 -12.34
C VAL A 68 -17.00 -2.38 -10.90
N ASN A 69 -16.61 -1.52 -9.98
CA ASN A 69 -16.64 -1.87 -8.57
C ASN A 69 -17.08 -0.72 -7.68
N SER A 70 -17.60 -1.11 -6.53
CA SER A 70 -17.90 -0.23 -5.39
C SER A 70 -17.44 -0.92 -4.10
N MET A 71 -16.16 -1.27 -4.01
CA MET A 71 -15.63 -2.08 -2.91
C MET A 71 -15.76 -1.42 -1.53
N GLY A 72 -15.85 -0.09 -1.45
CA GLY A 72 -15.99 0.61 -0.18
C GLY A 72 -14.71 0.62 0.66
N LEU A 73 -13.56 0.57 -0.01
CA LEU A 73 -12.23 0.68 0.61
C LEU A 73 -11.98 -0.37 1.71
N PRO A 74 -12.18 -1.68 1.46
CA PRO A 74 -11.85 -2.71 2.44
C PRO A 74 -10.35 -2.69 2.73
N ASN A 75 -9.99 -2.70 4.01
CA ASN A 75 -8.59 -2.73 4.46
C ASN A 75 -8.50 -3.12 5.94
N ASN A 76 -7.30 -3.49 6.39
CA ASN A 76 -7.07 -3.99 7.75
C ASN A 76 -6.70 -2.90 8.77
N GLY A 77 -6.78 -1.62 8.39
CA GLY A 77 -6.36 -0.51 9.23
C GLY A 77 -4.86 -0.21 9.13
N VAL A 78 -4.47 1.00 9.49
CA VAL A 78 -3.09 1.49 9.31
C VAL A 78 -2.07 0.70 10.12
N GLU A 79 -2.39 0.32 11.36
CA GLU A 79 -1.48 -0.45 12.23
C GLU A 79 -1.06 -1.77 11.60
N TYR A 80 -1.98 -2.49 10.98
CA TYR A 80 -1.68 -3.77 10.31
C TYR A 80 -0.58 -3.63 9.25
N TYR A 81 -0.62 -2.59 8.45
CA TYR A 81 0.38 -2.35 7.40
C TYR A 81 1.69 -1.80 7.96
N ILE A 82 1.64 -1.00 9.02
CA ILE A 82 2.81 -0.52 9.74
C ILE A 82 3.56 -1.69 10.36
N ASP A 83 2.87 -2.61 11.01
CA ASP A 83 3.48 -3.81 11.60
C ASP A 83 4.11 -4.72 10.53
N TYR A 84 3.48 -4.83 9.37
CA TYR A 84 4.08 -5.53 8.23
C TYR A 84 5.37 -4.84 7.76
N ILE A 85 5.34 -3.52 7.53
CA ILE A 85 6.52 -2.75 7.09
C ILE A 85 7.66 -2.87 8.09
N ARG A 86 7.37 -2.87 9.40
CA ARG A 86 8.35 -3.02 10.48
C ARG A 86 9.12 -4.34 10.40
N GLN A 87 8.47 -5.39 9.94
CA GLN A 87 9.04 -6.74 9.86
C GLN A 87 9.75 -7.00 8.52
N LEU A 88 9.62 -6.10 7.54
CA LEU A 88 10.25 -6.31 6.23
C LEU A 88 11.77 -6.35 6.32
N PRO A 89 12.41 -7.33 5.67
CA PRO A 89 13.85 -7.35 5.54
C PRO A 89 14.35 -6.18 4.71
N LYS A 90 15.58 -5.74 4.95
CA LYS A 90 16.20 -4.70 4.12
C LYS A 90 16.30 -5.15 2.66
N GLY A 91 15.99 -4.25 1.73
CA GLY A 91 16.21 -4.52 0.31
C GLY A 91 15.18 -3.96 -0.64
N LYS A 92 13.89 -3.96 -0.29
CA LYS A 92 12.83 -3.36 -1.12
C LYS A 92 12.10 -2.29 -0.30
N GLN A 93 11.92 -1.14 -0.92
CA GLN A 93 11.15 -0.05 -0.31
C GLN A 93 9.66 -0.37 -0.36
N CYS A 94 8.97 -0.13 0.76
CA CYS A 94 7.52 -0.24 0.86
C CYS A 94 6.94 1.13 1.19
N PHE A 95 5.98 1.58 0.37
CA PHE A 95 5.20 2.77 0.63
C PHE A 95 3.94 2.39 1.39
N LEU A 96 3.67 3.09 2.47
CA LEU A 96 2.39 3.03 3.17
C LEU A 96 1.40 3.93 2.42
N SER A 97 0.37 3.32 1.83
CA SER A 97 -0.74 4.08 1.24
C SER A 97 -1.80 4.34 2.29
N ILE A 98 -2.24 5.59 2.40
CA ILE A 98 -3.32 5.99 3.30
C ILE A 98 -4.51 6.54 2.53
N ALA A 99 -5.69 6.34 3.06
CA ALA A 99 -6.93 6.88 2.52
C ALA A 99 -7.67 7.66 3.59
N ASN A 100 -8.08 8.86 3.23
CA ASN A 100 -8.86 9.75 4.07
C ASN A 100 -10.35 9.43 3.93
N ILE A 101 -11.04 9.20 5.04
CA ILE A 101 -12.50 9.10 5.09
C ILE A 101 -13.08 10.41 5.68
N ASP A 102 -12.45 10.93 6.70
CA ASP A 102 -12.70 12.27 7.21
C ASP A 102 -11.39 12.98 7.58
N ASN A 103 -11.45 14.30 7.78
CA ASN A 103 -10.26 15.11 7.96
C ASN A 103 -9.45 14.75 9.22
N ASP A 104 -10.11 14.23 10.24
CA ASP A 104 -9.46 13.88 11.51
C ASP A 104 -8.64 12.60 11.41
N ASP A 105 -9.10 11.63 10.61
CA ASP A 105 -8.39 10.35 10.37
C ASP A 105 -6.98 10.56 9.78
N THR A 106 -6.85 11.43 8.78
CA THR A 106 -5.54 11.68 8.15
C THR A 106 -4.56 12.32 9.12
N GLY A 107 -5.04 13.28 9.92
CA GLY A 107 -4.23 13.94 10.95
C GLY A 107 -3.71 12.93 11.97
N ALA A 108 -4.58 12.05 12.47
CA ALA A 108 -4.23 11.01 13.44
C ALA A 108 -3.22 10.00 12.86
N ILE A 109 -3.43 9.55 11.60
CA ILE A 109 -2.50 8.63 10.93
C ILE A 109 -1.13 9.29 10.75
N MET A 110 -1.08 10.55 10.29
CA MET A 110 0.17 11.26 10.06
C MET A 110 0.93 11.53 11.37
N GLN A 111 0.22 11.87 12.45
CA GLN A 111 0.84 12.02 13.76
C GLN A 111 1.48 10.70 14.20
N TYR A 112 0.75 9.60 14.10
CA TYR A 112 1.24 8.27 14.46
C TYR A 112 2.45 7.87 13.61
N VAL A 113 2.39 8.08 12.29
CA VAL A 113 3.50 7.75 11.36
C VAL A 113 4.75 8.59 11.65
N ASN A 114 4.60 9.87 12.01
CA ASN A 114 5.73 10.74 12.33
C ASN A 114 6.49 10.32 13.60
N GLU A 115 5.86 9.53 14.47
CA GLU A 115 6.51 8.95 15.64
C GLU A 115 7.37 7.70 15.30
N LEU A 116 7.34 7.25 14.03
CA LEU A 116 8.00 6.04 13.57
C LEU A 116 9.22 6.36 12.70
N ASP A 117 10.40 6.19 13.23
CA ASP A 117 11.68 6.50 12.56
C ASP A 117 11.96 5.72 11.27
N TYR A 118 11.27 4.59 11.06
CA TYR A 118 11.48 3.70 9.91
C TYR A 118 10.56 3.95 8.73
N ILE A 119 9.49 4.73 8.88
CA ILE A 119 8.60 5.13 7.78
C ILE A 119 8.99 6.52 7.32
N LYS A 120 9.67 6.58 6.18
CA LYS A 120 10.15 7.86 5.63
C LYS A 120 9.16 8.54 4.70
N TYR A 121 8.32 7.76 4.00
CA TYR A 121 7.39 8.27 3.00
C TYR A 121 6.06 7.56 3.06
N VAL A 122 5.00 8.34 2.94
CA VAL A 122 3.61 7.90 2.89
C VAL A 122 3.02 8.32 1.54
N ALA A 123 2.19 7.47 0.94
CA ALA A 123 1.54 7.69 -0.35
C ALA A 123 0.00 7.69 -0.21
#